data_53f2404987cb6093a45dd9198db1efca
#
_entry.id   53f2404987cb6093a45dd9198db1efca
#
_cell.length_a   1.000
_cell.length_b   1.000
_cell.length_c   1.000
_cell.angle_alpha   90.00
_cell.angle_beta   90.00
_cell.angle_gamma   90.00
#
_symmetry.space_group_name_H-M   'P 1'
#
loop_
_entity.id
_entity.type
_entity.pdbx_description
1 polymer ?
#
loop_
_entity_poly.entity_id
_entity_poly.type
_entity_poly.pdbx_seq_one_letter_code
_entity_poly.pdbx_strand_id
1 'polypeptide(L)'
;MRTELEALLRLQDIDQQTAQLRTEIAALPKRLATLETRLAAEKAAVEQAQKVLKDEEALRRRFESDIKDQQQKIVKFREQSSSVKTNEQYRALQHEVSFAEEEIRKIEDRELESMERTEKLAAGLKDAQSRLADSTKVVEIEKDQARAQSAEQQKRLEELTQRRNAERGGVPEDLLRVYDRVSSTRGKMTASTSIVVAAPGRIVKR
;
A
#
# COMPACT_ATOMS: atom_id res chain seq x y z
N MET A 1 40.58 -23.09 -37.40
CA MET A 1 39.10 -23.12 -37.72
C MET A 1 38.29 -23.80 -36.63
N ARG A 2 38.58 -25.09 -36.26
CA ARG A 2 37.76 -25.78 -35.23
C ARG A 2 37.86 -25.15 -33.83
N THR A 3 39.07 -24.78 -33.39
CA THR A 3 39.37 -24.09 -32.13
C THR A 3 38.79 -22.68 -32.05
N GLU A 4 38.78 -21.96 -33.15
CA GLU A 4 38.20 -20.61 -33.26
C GLU A 4 36.66 -20.63 -33.18
N LEU A 5 36.05 -21.64 -33.79
CA LEU A 5 34.59 -21.84 -33.69
C LEU A 5 34.16 -22.21 -32.27
N GLU A 6 34.96 -23.04 -31.59
CA GLU A 6 34.74 -23.39 -30.19
C GLU A 6 34.88 -22.18 -29.27
N ALA A 7 35.83 -21.26 -29.53
CA ALA A 7 35.98 -20.01 -28.79
C ALA A 7 34.80 -19.07 -29.02
N LEU A 8 34.28 -18.98 -30.25
CA LEU A 8 33.05 -18.19 -30.53
C LEU A 8 31.81 -18.74 -29.84
N LEU A 9 31.66 -20.08 -29.75
CA LEU A 9 30.56 -20.71 -29.05
C LEU A 9 30.62 -20.41 -27.54
N ARG A 10 31.83 -20.48 -26.93
CA ARG A 10 32.04 -20.08 -25.54
C ARG A 10 31.73 -18.61 -25.31
N LEU A 11 32.13 -17.71 -26.22
CA LEU A 11 31.82 -16.29 -26.15
C LEU A 11 30.31 -16.02 -26.22
N GLN A 12 29.61 -16.77 -27.12
CA GLN A 12 28.16 -16.66 -27.22
C GLN A 12 27.45 -17.11 -25.94
N ASP A 13 27.92 -18.21 -25.32
CA ASP A 13 27.36 -18.70 -24.05
C ASP A 13 27.54 -17.65 -22.92
N ILE A 14 28.73 -17.05 -22.80
CA ILE A 14 29.01 -15.97 -21.83
C ILE A 14 28.15 -14.77 -22.11
N ASP A 15 27.95 -14.35 -23.34
CA ASP A 15 27.11 -13.21 -23.69
C ASP A 15 25.63 -13.47 -23.37
N GLN A 16 25.16 -14.69 -23.58
CA GLN A 16 23.80 -15.10 -23.22
C GLN A 16 23.59 -15.11 -21.72
N GLN A 17 24.50 -15.68 -20.92
CA GLN A 17 24.46 -15.64 -19.46
C GLN A 17 24.50 -14.20 -18.94
N THR A 18 25.34 -13.34 -19.51
CA THR A 18 25.45 -11.92 -19.17
C THR A 18 24.15 -11.18 -19.44
N ALA A 19 23.51 -11.43 -20.58
CA ALA A 19 22.22 -10.81 -20.94
C ALA A 19 21.10 -11.24 -19.99
N GLN A 20 21.05 -12.53 -19.66
CA GLN A 20 20.07 -13.07 -18.71
C GLN A 20 20.26 -12.42 -17.33
N LEU A 21 21.49 -12.41 -16.82
CA LEU A 21 21.82 -11.85 -15.52
C LEU A 21 21.48 -10.36 -15.42
N ARG A 22 21.74 -9.58 -16.48
CA ARG A 22 21.34 -8.16 -16.57
C ARG A 22 19.83 -7.98 -16.51
N THR A 23 19.08 -8.87 -17.14
CA THR A 23 17.61 -8.84 -17.11
C THR A 23 17.08 -9.13 -15.70
N GLU A 24 17.67 -10.10 -15.00
CA GLU A 24 17.34 -10.42 -13.62
C GLU A 24 17.63 -9.24 -12.68
N ILE A 25 18.82 -8.65 -12.78
CA ILE A 25 19.19 -7.45 -11.99
C ILE A 25 18.20 -6.29 -12.25
N ALA A 26 17.82 -6.08 -13.50
CA ALA A 26 16.88 -5.02 -13.87
C ALA A 26 15.43 -5.28 -13.39
N ALA A 27 15.07 -6.51 -13.06
CA ALA A 27 13.76 -6.88 -12.54
C ALA A 27 13.62 -6.59 -11.03
N LEU A 28 14.72 -6.65 -10.25
CA LEU A 28 14.71 -6.46 -8.80
C LEU A 28 14.11 -5.12 -8.35
N PRO A 29 14.49 -3.96 -8.92
CA PRO A 29 13.91 -2.68 -8.51
C PRO A 29 12.39 -2.61 -8.73
N LYS A 30 11.89 -3.20 -9.81
CA LYS A 30 10.44 -3.24 -10.10
C LYS A 30 9.67 -4.05 -9.06
N ARG A 31 10.24 -5.20 -8.65
CA ARG A 31 9.66 -6.03 -7.59
C ARG A 31 9.60 -5.27 -6.27
N LEU A 32 10.69 -4.62 -5.88
CA LEU A 32 10.74 -3.81 -4.65
C LEU A 32 9.75 -2.63 -4.70
N ALA A 33 9.65 -1.92 -5.82
CA ALA A 33 8.71 -0.81 -5.97
C ALA A 33 7.25 -1.27 -5.81
N THR A 34 6.90 -2.45 -6.30
CA THR A 34 5.55 -3.03 -6.11
C THR A 34 5.26 -3.30 -4.64
N LEU A 35 6.22 -3.85 -3.90
CA LEU A 35 6.09 -4.12 -2.46
C LEU A 35 5.98 -2.82 -1.65
N GLU A 36 6.77 -1.82 -1.99
CA GLU A 36 6.72 -0.49 -1.35
C GLU A 36 5.38 0.21 -1.60
N THR A 37 4.84 0.11 -2.81
CA THR A 37 3.51 0.65 -3.14
C THR A 37 2.43 -0.01 -2.31
N ARG A 38 2.48 -1.34 -2.15
CA ARG A 38 1.55 -2.06 -1.29
C ARG A 38 1.66 -1.64 0.17
N LEU A 39 2.88 -1.53 0.69
CA LEU A 39 3.12 -1.08 2.07
C LEU A 39 2.60 0.35 2.30
N ALA A 40 2.79 1.25 1.32
CA ALA A 40 2.25 2.61 1.38
C ALA A 40 0.71 2.62 1.42
N ALA A 41 0.05 1.75 0.65
CA ALA A 41 -1.41 1.61 0.69
C ALA A 41 -1.92 1.11 2.05
N GLU A 42 -1.23 0.16 2.68
CA GLU A 42 -1.59 -0.34 4.01
C GLU A 42 -1.37 0.73 5.10
N LYS A 43 -0.30 1.54 5.01
CA LYS A 43 -0.10 2.70 5.89
C LYS A 43 -1.23 3.71 5.77
N ALA A 44 -1.62 4.06 4.54
CA ALA A 44 -2.73 4.97 4.30
C ALA A 44 -4.06 4.42 4.85
N ALA A 45 -4.28 3.10 4.75
CA ALA A 45 -5.46 2.45 5.33
C ALA A 45 -5.51 2.56 6.86
N VAL A 46 -4.37 2.39 7.54
CA VAL A 46 -4.27 2.59 9.00
C VAL A 46 -4.53 4.05 9.39
N GLU A 47 -3.94 5.01 8.68
CA GLU A 47 -4.16 6.44 8.93
C GLU A 47 -5.65 6.81 8.75
N GLN A 48 -6.28 6.29 7.69
CA GLN A 48 -7.70 6.51 7.46
C GLN A 48 -8.56 5.89 8.56
N ALA A 49 -8.27 4.66 8.99
CA ALA A 49 -8.98 4.00 10.09
C ALA A 49 -8.84 4.77 11.41
N GLN A 50 -7.64 5.30 11.72
CA GLN A 50 -7.41 6.15 12.89
C GLN A 50 -8.22 7.44 12.83
N LYS A 51 -8.29 8.07 11.66
CA LYS A 51 -9.07 9.30 11.47
C LYS A 51 -10.55 9.04 11.71
N VAL A 52 -11.12 8.00 11.09
CA VAL A 52 -12.54 7.64 11.24
C VAL A 52 -12.87 7.34 12.70
N LEU A 53 -11.99 6.61 13.41
CA LEU A 53 -12.17 6.33 14.83
C LEU A 53 -12.20 7.62 15.67
N LYS A 54 -11.27 8.54 15.45
CA LYS A 54 -11.24 9.84 16.14
C LYS A 54 -12.47 10.69 15.87
N ASP A 55 -12.97 10.68 14.64
CA ASP A 55 -14.17 11.42 14.25
C ASP A 55 -15.40 10.85 14.98
N GLU A 56 -15.51 9.52 15.10
CA GLU A 56 -16.60 8.86 15.84
C GLU A 56 -16.51 9.12 17.35
N GLU A 57 -15.31 9.08 17.94
CA GLU A 57 -15.09 9.48 19.35
C GLU A 57 -15.44 10.94 19.61
N ALA A 58 -15.16 11.83 18.66
CA ALA A 58 -15.54 13.23 18.76
C ALA A 58 -17.07 13.41 18.70
N LEU A 59 -17.74 12.62 17.86
CA LEU A 59 -19.20 12.60 17.78
C LEU A 59 -19.82 12.13 19.09
N ARG A 60 -19.30 11.08 19.71
CA ARG A 60 -19.75 10.59 21.02
C ARG A 60 -19.63 11.66 22.10
N ARG A 61 -18.48 12.37 22.16
CA ARG A 61 -18.30 13.46 23.12
C ARG A 61 -19.31 14.61 22.92
N ARG A 62 -19.78 14.83 21.69
CA ARG A 62 -20.85 15.81 21.43
C ARG A 62 -22.17 15.32 22.01
N PHE A 63 -22.53 14.05 21.83
CA PHE A 63 -23.74 13.49 22.45
C PHE A 63 -23.70 13.60 23.97
N GLU A 64 -22.57 13.25 24.61
CA GLU A 64 -22.37 13.43 26.06
C GLU A 64 -22.55 14.90 26.50
N SER A 65 -22.09 15.86 25.70
CA SER A 65 -22.28 17.28 25.96
C SER A 65 -23.74 17.70 25.80
N ASP A 66 -24.39 17.25 24.71
CA ASP A 66 -25.80 17.59 24.43
C ASP A 66 -26.74 17.04 25.54
N ILE A 67 -26.46 15.85 26.06
CA ILE A 67 -27.19 15.25 27.20
C ILE A 67 -27.03 16.16 28.45
N LYS A 68 -25.80 16.58 28.76
CA LYS A 68 -25.55 17.48 29.91
C LYS A 68 -26.29 18.80 29.78
N ASP A 69 -26.31 19.37 28.56
CA ASP A 69 -27.01 20.63 28.31
C ASP A 69 -28.52 20.47 28.50
N GLN A 70 -29.12 19.35 28.04
CA GLN A 70 -30.55 19.08 28.29
C GLN A 70 -30.83 18.81 29.77
N GLN A 71 -29.95 18.12 30.49
CA GLN A 71 -30.09 17.92 31.94
C GLN A 71 -30.05 19.24 32.70
N GLN A 72 -29.18 20.17 32.30
CA GLN A 72 -29.14 21.50 32.90
C GLN A 72 -30.42 22.29 32.63
N LYS A 73 -31.01 22.18 31.43
CA LYS A 73 -32.32 22.80 31.14
C LYS A 73 -33.43 22.23 32.04
N ILE A 74 -33.45 20.90 32.22
CA ILE A 74 -34.42 20.27 33.12
C ILE A 74 -34.31 20.81 34.54
N VAL A 75 -33.07 20.97 35.06
CA VAL A 75 -32.86 21.54 36.39
C VAL A 75 -33.41 22.96 36.47
N LYS A 76 -33.10 23.79 35.48
CA LYS A 76 -33.63 25.20 35.43
C LYS A 76 -35.15 25.23 35.34
N PHE A 77 -35.78 24.39 34.51
CA PHE A 77 -37.23 24.34 34.40
C PHE A 77 -37.91 23.86 35.70
N ARG A 78 -37.30 22.89 36.40
CA ARG A 78 -37.80 22.44 37.71
C ARG A 78 -37.67 23.53 38.80
N GLU A 79 -36.56 24.29 38.82
CA GLU A 79 -36.39 25.42 39.70
C GLU A 79 -37.43 26.51 39.41
N GLN A 80 -37.66 26.86 38.14
CA GLN A 80 -38.67 27.80 37.74
C GLN A 80 -40.09 27.32 38.11
N SER A 81 -40.36 26.01 37.97
CA SER A 81 -41.66 25.44 38.34
C SER A 81 -42.03 25.69 39.83
N SER A 82 -41.02 25.74 40.71
CA SER A 82 -41.23 25.98 42.13
C SER A 82 -41.60 27.45 42.45
N SER A 83 -41.31 28.35 41.51
CA SER A 83 -41.52 29.81 41.72
C SER A 83 -42.74 30.40 41.00
N VAL A 84 -43.38 29.65 40.07
CA VAL A 84 -44.54 30.13 39.31
C VAL A 84 -45.82 30.13 40.14
N LYS A 85 -46.70 31.09 39.86
CA LYS A 85 -47.94 31.31 40.62
C LYS A 85 -49.20 30.80 39.91
N THR A 86 -49.12 30.50 38.60
CA THR A 86 -50.27 30.03 37.82
C THR A 86 -50.13 28.58 37.40
N ASN A 87 -51.25 27.88 37.40
CA ASN A 87 -51.30 26.48 37.01
C ASN A 87 -50.96 26.27 35.51
N GLU A 88 -51.23 27.26 34.68
CA GLU A 88 -50.89 27.28 33.26
C GLU A 88 -49.39 27.33 33.05
N GLN A 89 -48.67 28.21 33.70
CA GLN A 89 -47.20 28.31 33.67
C GLN A 89 -46.54 27.02 34.19
N TYR A 90 -47.10 26.45 35.26
CA TYR A 90 -46.60 25.20 35.80
C TYR A 90 -46.71 24.03 34.77
N ARG A 91 -47.89 23.88 34.10
CA ARG A 91 -48.09 22.89 33.06
C ARG A 91 -47.17 23.09 31.87
N ALA A 92 -46.93 24.32 31.43
CA ALA A 92 -46.01 24.64 30.37
C ALA A 92 -44.58 24.16 30.70
N LEU A 93 -44.09 24.49 31.92
CA LEU A 93 -42.76 24.03 32.35
C LEU A 93 -42.64 22.50 32.49
N GLN A 94 -43.73 21.83 32.97
CA GLN A 94 -43.73 20.37 32.99
C GLN A 94 -43.67 19.77 31.59
N HIS A 95 -44.32 20.39 30.60
CA HIS A 95 -44.22 19.96 29.20
C HIS A 95 -42.80 20.14 28.68
N GLU A 96 -42.11 21.25 28.97
CA GLU A 96 -40.71 21.48 28.59
C GLU A 96 -39.75 20.44 29.23
N VAL A 97 -39.99 20.08 30.51
CA VAL A 97 -39.22 19.02 31.18
C VAL A 97 -39.42 17.68 30.45
N SER A 98 -40.67 17.28 30.17
CA SER A 98 -40.97 16.01 29.47
C SER A 98 -40.35 16.01 28.09
N PHE A 99 -40.41 17.11 27.35
CA PHE A 99 -39.78 17.23 26.04
C PHE A 99 -38.26 17.09 26.12
N ALA A 100 -37.60 17.73 27.08
CA ALA A 100 -36.17 17.62 27.29
C ALA A 100 -35.76 16.18 27.70
N GLU A 101 -36.57 15.48 28.49
CA GLU A 101 -36.35 14.06 28.85
C GLU A 101 -36.48 13.14 27.63
N GLU A 102 -37.43 13.41 26.73
CA GLU A 102 -37.55 12.66 25.48
C GLU A 102 -36.37 12.89 24.54
N GLU A 103 -35.88 14.12 24.46
CA GLU A 103 -34.69 14.46 23.67
C GLU A 103 -33.42 13.77 24.22
N ILE A 104 -33.27 13.70 25.55
CA ILE A 104 -32.17 12.94 26.17
C ILE A 104 -32.20 11.49 25.72
N ARG A 105 -33.35 10.80 25.80
CA ARG A 105 -33.47 9.40 25.36
C ARG A 105 -33.05 9.19 23.91
N LYS A 106 -33.46 10.11 23.02
CA LYS A 106 -33.06 10.05 21.61
C LYS A 106 -31.55 10.24 21.42
N ILE A 107 -30.93 11.07 22.24
CA ILE A 107 -29.48 11.29 22.18
C ILE A 107 -28.75 10.08 22.78
N GLU A 108 -29.22 9.51 23.88
CA GLU A 108 -28.69 8.30 24.50
C GLU A 108 -28.72 7.09 23.53
N ASP A 109 -29.81 6.92 22.77
CA ASP A 109 -29.90 5.89 21.74
C ASP A 109 -28.83 6.06 20.67
N ARG A 110 -28.60 7.30 20.21
CA ARG A 110 -27.54 7.62 19.25
C ARG A 110 -26.14 7.43 19.82
N GLU A 111 -25.97 7.75 21.10
CA GLU A 111 -24.70 7.52 21.80
C GLU A 111 -24.37 6.02 21.87
N LEU A 112 -25.35 5.19 22.20
CA LEU A 112 -25.19 3.72 22.19
C LEU A 112 -24.80 3.20 20.81
N GLU A 113 -25.47 3.63 19.74
CA GLU A 113 -25.10 3.30 18.37
C GLU A 113 -23.67 3.74 18.02
N SER A 114 -23.26 4.93 18.49
CA SER A 114 -21.91 5.44 18.28
C SER A 114 -20.87 4.62 19.05
N MET A 115 -21.18 4.17 20.26
CA MET A 115 -20.33 3.28 21.05
C MET A 115 -20.08 1.95 20.32
N GLU A 116 -21.15 1.31 19.81
CA GLU A 116 -21.01 0.07 19.04
C GLU A 116 -20.15 0.28 17.77
N ARG A 117 -20.33 1.41 17.08
CA ARG A 117 -19.49 1.75 15.92
C ARG A 117 -18.05 1.96 16.31
N THR A 118 -17.79 2.66 17.42
CA THR A 118 -16.44 2.90 17.95
C THR A 118 -15.73 1.58 18.25
N GLU A 119 -16.40 0.61 18.86
CA GLU A 119 -15.83 -0.72 19.13
C GLU A 119 -15.45 -1.47 17.84
N LYS A 120 -16.34 -1.46 16.84
CA LYS A 120 -16.09 -2.08 15.54
C LYS A 120 -14.93 -1.39 14.81
N LEU A 121 -14.86 -0.06 14.85
CA LEU A 121 -13.77 0.73 14.26
C LEU A 121 -12.43 0.47 14.97
N ALA A 122 -12.44 0.37 16.31
CA ALA A 122 -11.25 0.06 17.08
C ALA A 122 -10.70 -1.36 16.77
N ALA A 123 -11.59 -2.35 16.64
CA ALA A 123 -11.22 -3.68 16.20
C ALA A 123 -10.64 -3.68 14.78
N GLY A 124 -11.28 -2.98 13.85
CA GLY A 124 -10.80 -2.83 12.47
C GLY A 124 -9.45 -2.12 12.38
N LEU A 125 -9.21 -1.10 13.21
CA LEU A 125 -7.91 -0.43 13.31
C LEU A 125 -6.81 -1.38 13.79
N LYS A 126 -7.10 -2.19 14.82
CA LYS A 126 -6.16 -3.19 15.34
C LYS A 126 -5.77 -4.22 14.28
N ASP A 127 -6.74 -4.70 13.51
CA ASP A 127 -6.50 -5.62 12.40
C ASP A 127 -5.67 -4.98 11.28
N ALA A 128 -5.95 -3.72 10.94
CA ALA A 128 -5.16 -2.98 9.95
C ALA A 128 -3.71 -2.77 10.42
N GLN A 129 -3.50 -2.46 11.70
CA GLN A 129 -2.17 -2.31 12.30
C GLN A 129 -1.40 -3.63 12.29
N SER A 130 -2.06 -4.75 12.60
CA SER A 130 -1.43 -6.08 12.54
C SER A 130 -0.98 -6.41 11.12
N ARG A 131 -1.85 -6.21 10.12
CA ARG A 131 -1.50 -6.42 8.71
C ARG A 131 -0.34 -5.53 8.26
N LEU A 132 -0.33 -4.27 8.66
CA LEU A 132 0.78 -3.36 8.35
C LEU A 132 2.09 -3.84 8.98
N ALA A 133 2.07 -4.33 10.23
CA ALA A 133 3.26 -4.85 10.90
C ALA A 133 3.82 -6.08 10.18
N ASP A 134 2.95 -7.00 9.76
CA ASP A 134 3.37 -8.20 9.03
C ASP A 134 3.88 -7.87 7.62
N SER A 135 3.19 -6.99 6.89
CA SER A 135 3.67 -6.49 5.59
C SER A 135 5.01 -5.77 5.69
N THR A 136 5.23 -5.01 6.77
CA THR A 136 6.51 -4.34 6.99
C THR A 136 7.65 -5.35 7.14
N LYS A 137 7.44 -6.41 7.94
CA LYS A 137 8.44 -7.49 8.10
C LYS A 137 8.75 -8.18 6.78
N VAL A 138 7.71 -8.51 5.99
CA VAL A 138 7.89 -9.15 4.68
C VAL A 138 8.69 -8.24 3.74
N VAL A 139 8.36 -6.95 3.69
CA VAL A 139 9.07 -5.99 2.83
C VAL A 139 10.54 -5.85 3.25
N GLU A 140 10.86 -5.81 4.54
CA GLU A 140 12.25 -5.73 5.00
C GLU A 140 13.04 -7.00 4.63
N ILE A 141 12.48 -8.19 4.82
CA ILE A 141 13.10 -9.46 4.42
C ILE A 141 13.36 -9.48 2.90
N GLU A 142 12.37 -9.08 2.10
CA GLU A 142 12.51 -9.04 0.64
C GLU A 142 13.57 -8.01 0.19
N LYS A 143 13.67 -6.86 0.87
CA LYS A 143 14.72 -5.88 0.62
C LYS A 143 16.11 -6.43 0.89
N ASP A 144 16.29 -7.11 2.00
CA ASP A 144 17.58 -7.68 2.36
C ASP A 144 17.98 -8.82 1.40
N GLN A 145 17.02 -9.68 1.05
CA GLN A 145 17.24 -10.71 0.03
C GLN A 145 17.60 -10.12 -1.35
N ALA A 146 16.88 -9.07 -1.77
CA ALA A 146 17.15 -8.41 -3.04
C ALA A 146 18.54 -7.73 -3.05
N ARG A 147 18.96 -7.13 -1.93
CA ARG A 147 20.31 -6.56 -1.78
C ARG A 147 21.39 -7.62 -1.87
N ALA A 148 21.22 -8.73 -1.16
CA ALA A 148 22.16 -9.85 -1.19
C ALA A 148 22.24 -10.46 -2.59
N GLN A 149 21.11 -10.72 -3.22
CA GLN A 149 21.04 -11.24 -4.59
C GLN A 149 21.67 -10.28 -5.61
N SER A 150 21.42 -8.98 -5.51
CA SER A 150 22.02 -7.98 -6.38
C SER A 150 23.54 -7.95 -6.25
N ALA A 151 24.08 -8.02 -5.03
CA ALA A 151 25.52 -8.04 -4.78
C ALA A 151 26.19 -9.30 -5.35
N GLU A 152 25.55 -10.47 -5.22
CA GLU A 152 26.03 -11.72 -5.79
C GLU A 152 25.99 -11.68 -7.33
N GLN A 153 24.88 -11.22 -7.89
CA GLN A 153 24.72 -11.10 -9.35
C GLN A 153 25.71 -10.11 -9.98
N GLN A 154 26.02 -9.02 -9.28
CA GLN A 154 27.06 -8.07 -9.74
C GLN A 154 28.45 -8.69 -9.77
N LYS A 155 28.86 -9.44 -8.74
CA LYS A 155 30.12 -10.19 -8.74
C LYS A 155 30.18 -11.18 -9.90
N ARG A 156 29.10 -11.93 -10.12
CA ARG A 156 29.01 -12.88 -11.22
C ARG A 156 29.11 -12.19 -12.59
N LEU A 157 28.50 -11.00 -12.71
CA LEU A 157 28.60 -10.18 -13.93
C LEU A 157 30.05 -9.73 -14.19
N GLU A 158 30.78 -9.35 -13.16
CA GLU A 158 32.20 -9.00 -13.26
C GLU A 158 33.05 -10.19 -13.70
N GLU A 159 32.83 -11.36 -13.10
CA GLU A 159 33.51 -12.62 -13.49
C GLU A 159 33.22 -13.00 -14.96
N LEU A 160 31.96 -12.92 -15.39
CA LEU A 160 31.60 -13.18 -16.78
C LEU A 160 32.22 -12.17 -17.73
N THR A 161 32.34 -10.90 -17.32
CA THR A 161 32.99 -9.86 -18.11
C THR A 161 34.48 -10.14 -18.26
N GLN A 162 35.15 -10.58 -17.21
CA GLN A 162 36.58 -10.97 -17.27
C GLN A 162 36.76 -12.19 -18.17
N ARG A 163 35.95 -13.24 -18.03
CA ARG A 163 35.97 -14.43 -18.89
C ARG A 163 35.71 -14.08 -20.35
N ARG A 164 34.76 -13.20 -20.62
CA ARG A 164 34.45 -12.68 -21.94
C ARG A 164 35.69 -12.04 -22.59
N ASN A 165 36.38 -11.19 -21.83
CA ASN A 165 37.58 -10.53 -22.34
C ASN A 165 38.73 -11.51 -22.62
N ALA A 166 38.89 -12.52 -21.79
CA ALA A 166 39.88 -13.58 -22.01
C ALA A 166 39.57 -14.40 -23.25
N GLU A 167 38.33 -14.88 -23.42
CA GLU A 167 37.92 -15.67 -24.60
C GLU A 167 38.00 -14.81 -25.89
N ARG A 168 37.72 -13.54 -25.83
CA ARG A 168 37.81 -12.59 -26.94
C ARG A 168 39.26 -12.51 -27.50
N GLY A 169 40.26 -12.55 -26.60
CA GLY A 169 41.68 -12.54 -26.98
C GLY A 169 42.10 -13.78 -27.80
N GLY A 170 41.37 -14.86 -27.74
CA GLY A 170 41.63 -16.12 -28.50
C GLY A 170 40.95 -16.18 -29.87
N VAL A 171 40.14 -15.21 -30.25
CA VAL A 171 39.38 -15.18 -31.51
C VAL A 171 39.99 -14.17 -32.50
N PRO A 172 40.19 -14.52 -33.77
CA PRO A 172 40.64 -13.59 -34.80
C PRO A 172 39.71 -12.37 -34.96
N GLU A 173 40.28 -11.20 -35.20
CA GLU A 173 39.56 -9.94 -35.23
C GLU A 173 38.44 -9.88 -36.29
N ASP A 174 38.67 -10.50 -37.43
CA ASP A 174 37.71 -10.56 -38.52
C ASP A 174 36.45 -11.35 -38.10
N LEU A 175 36.60 -12.45 -37.37
CA LEU A 175 35.51 -13.21 -36.84
C LEU A 175 34.79 -12.51 -35.72
N LEU A 176 35.50 -11.75 -34.89
CA LEU A 176 34.90 -10.91 -33.85
C LEU A 176 34.03 -9.82 -34.44
N ARG A 177 34.44 -9.16 -35.52
CA ARG A 177 33.62 -8.11 -36.19
C ARG A 177 32.30 -8.70 -36.72
N VAL A 178 32.35 -9.90 -37.30
CA VAL A 178 31.13 -10.59 -37.77
C VAL A 178 30.24 -10.97 -36.60
N TYR A 179 30.81 -11.51 -35.53
CA TYR A 179 30.11 -11.91 -34.31
C TYR A 179 29.41 -10.74 -33.66
N ASP A 180 30.13 -9.61 -33.43
CA ASP A 180 29.58 -8.40 -32.79
C ASP A 180 28.41 -7.80 -33.62
N ARG A 181 28.47 -7.85 -34.94
CA ARG A 181 27.39 -7.45 -35.84
C ARG A 181 26.14 -8.32 -35.67
N VAL A 182 26.30 -9.63 -35.68
CA VAL A 182 25.19 -10.59 -35.53
C VAL A 182 24.58 -10.52 -34.13
N SER A 183 25.39 -10.44 -33.09
CA SER A 183 24.99 -10.35 -31.70
C SER A 183 24.21 -9.04 -31.42
N SER A 184 24.66 -7.92 -31.97
CA SER A 184 23.96 -6.64 -31.83
C SER A 184 22.58 -6.62 -32.53
N THR A 185 22.46 -7.31 -33.67
CA THR A 185 21.17 -7.44 -34.39
C THR A 185 20.20 -8.33 -33.64
N ARG A 186 20.66 -9.42 -33.06
CA ARG A 186 19.87 -10.37 -32.25
C ARG A 186 19.35 -9.70 -30.98
N GLY A 187 20.19 -8.91 -30.29
CA GLY A 187 19.78 -8.14 -29.10
C GLY A 187 18.67 -7.12 -29.39
N LYS A 188 18.66 -6.50 -30.55
CA LYS A 188 17.59 -5.59 -30.98
C LYS A 188 16.27 -6.32 -31.31
N MET A 189 16.34 -7.51 -31.90
CA MET A 189 15.13 -8.29 -32.22
C MET A 189 14.43 -8.82 -30.96
N THR A 190 15.17 -9.29 -29.95
CA THR A 190 14.56 -9.76 -28.69
C THR A 190 13.93 -8.61 -27.89
N ALA A 191 14.55 -7.42 -27.89
CA ALA A 191 13.99 -6.23 -27.25
C ALA A 191 12.70 -5.74 -27.94
N SER A 192 12.63 -5.84 -29.28
CA SER A 192 11.45 -5.44 -30.05
C SER A 192 10.25 -6.38 -29.85
N THR A 193 10.49 -7.67 -29.67
CA THR A 193 9.43 -8.68 -29.49
C THR A 193 8.77 -8.57 -28.11
N SER A 194 9.48 -8.09 -27.08
CA SER A 194 8.93 -7.89 -25.73
C SER A 194 7.95 -6.71 -25.62
N ILE A 195 7.99 -5.75 -26.56
CA ILE A 195 7.13 -4.54 -26.54
C ILE A 195 5.74 -4.82 -27.14
N VAL A 196 5.58 -5.85 -27.96
CA VAL A 196 4.32 -6.13 -28.69
C VAL A 196 3.30 -6.92 -27.85
N VAL A 197 3.69 -7.54 -26.72
CA VAL A 197 2.78 -8.36 -25.89
C VAL A 197 2.04 -7.56 -24.81
N ALA A 198 2.32 -6.27 -24.62
CA ALA A 198 1.73 -5.44 -23.56
C ALA A 198 0.69 -4.42 -24.06
N ALA A 199 -0.19 -4.79 -24.98
CA ALA A 199 -1.39 -3.98 -25.30
C ALA A 199 -2.66 -4.79 -25.00
N PRO A 200 -3.42 -4.51 -23.91
CA PRO A 200 -4.73 -5.12 -23.71
C PRO A 200 -5.71 -4.53 -24.72
N GLY A 201 -6.31 -5.42 -25.53
CA GLY A 201 -7.29 -5.06 -26.56
C GLY A 201 -8.47 -4.30 -25.98
N ARG A 202 -8.75 -3.13 -26.54
CA ARG A 202 -10.02 -2.44 -26.42
C ARG A 202 -11.09 -3.27 -27.16
N ILE A 203 -11.97 -3.89 -26.40
CA ILE A 203 -13.21 -4.45 -26.95
C ILE A 203 -14.15 -3.27 -27.20
N VAL A 204 -14.29 -2.89 -28.47
CA VAL A 204 -15.38 -2.01 -28.91
C VAL A 204 -16.58 -2.91 -29.14
N LYS A 205 -17.60 -2.86 -28.27
CA LYS A 205 -18.92 -3.41 -28.54
C LYS A 205 -19.65 -2.45 -29.48
N ARG A 206 -20.07 -2.98 -30.62
CA ARG A 206 -21.20 -2.48 -31.37
C ARG A 206 -22.51 -2.90 -30.72
#